data_907942820591dbeea904ccc9b3bef218
#
_entry.id   907942820591dbeea904ccc9b3bef218
#
_cell.length_a   1.000
_cell.length_b   1.000
_cell.length_c   1.000
_cell.angle_alpha   90.00
_cell.angle_beta   90.00
_cell.angle_gamma   90.00
#
_symmetry.space_group_name_H-M   'P 1'
#
loop_
_entity.id
_entity.type
_entity.pdbx_description
1 polymer ?
#
loop_
_entity_poly.entity_id
_entity_poly.type
_entity_poly.pdbx_seq_one_letter_code
_entity_poly.pdbx_strand_id
1 'polypeptide(L)'
;MDNFHVNGTDLNDNINAQDFVLRQFLGRHAFITLGQVVKAKGESVDIRPMVMSVAGDGSPISHEVIYNVPVWRLQGGQSAVIMPPKAGDIGFIAICDRDISAVKATRQPAMPGSKRTHSLSDALYLGGVLNGPPVQFVEFAEQKINIVSPWEIQLNAPDVGVSGTGSFTVNFPKIALNGETEVSEGFTAKGKADLSAGATIGGIEFGEHVHGGVQSGSSQTNKPQ
;
A
#
# COMPACT_ATOMS: atom_id res chain seq x y z
N MET A 1 2.69 26.03 21.98
CA MET A 1 2.71 25.76 23.44
C MET A 1 1.48 26.43 23.99
N ASP A 2 0.51 25.63 24.37
CA ASP A 2 -0.72 26.17 24.94
C ASP A 2 -0.40 26.77 26.31
N ASN A 3 -0.47 28.08 26.40
CA ASN A 3 -0.42 28.75 27.69
C ASN A 3 -1.80 28.54 28.34
N PHE A 4 -1.94 27.50 29.13
CA PHE A 4 -3.10 27.35 29.99
C PHE A 4 -3.17 28.54 30.93
N HIS A 5 -4.23 29.33 30.82
CA HIS A 5 -4.49 30.41 31.78
C HIS A 5 -4.65 29.82 33.19
N VAL A 6 -3.92 30.39 34.13
CA VAL A 6 -4.12 30.10 35.55
C VAL A 6 -5.43 30.78 35.98
N ASN A 7 -6.44 29.99 36.31
CA ASN A 7 -7.64 30.50 36.96
C ASN A 7 -7.40 30.62 38.47
N GLY A 8 -8.03 31.59 39.12
CA GLY A 8 -7.89 31.77 40.58
C GLY A 8 -8.27 30.54 41.42
N THR A 9 -9.01 29.58 40.85
CA THR A 9 -9.36 28.30 41.47
C THR A 9 -8.23 27.24 41.37
N ASP A 10 -7.29 27.39 40.46
CA ASP A 10 -6.25 26.38 40.21
C ASP A 10 -5.24 26.28 41.37
N LEU A 11 -5.13 27.29 42.17
CA LEU A 11 -4.20 27.38 43.31
C LEU A 11 -4.91 27.36 44.68
N ASN A 12 -6.24 27.24 44.73
CA ASN A 12 -6.97 27.30 46.00
C ASN A 12 -6.92 26.03 46.84
N ASP A 13 -6.50 24.91 46.27
CA ASP A 13 -6.34 23.62 46.93
C ASP A 13 -5.19 22.86 46.31
N ASN A 14 -4.51 22.00 47.11
CA ASN A 14 -3.38 21.15 46.64
C ASN A 14 -3.79 20.24 45.48
N ILE A 15 -5.02 19.75 45.47
CA ILE A 15 -5.52 18.90 44.37
C ILE A 15 -5.65 19.71 43.09
N ASN A 16 -6.21 20.92 43.13
CA ASN A 16 -6.30 21.80 41.97
C ASN A 16 -4.95 22.23 41.43
N ALA A 17 -3.99 22.50 42.33
CA ALA A 17 -2.62 22.84 41.96
C ALA A 17 -1.90 21.65 41.27
N GLN A 18 -2.11 20.42 41.75
CA GLN A 18 -1.57 19.21 41.11
C GLN A 18 -2.19 18.97 39.72
N ASP A 19 -3.52 19.08 39.59
CA ASP A 19 -4.23 18.95 38.33
C ASP A 19 -3.75 20.01 37.31
N PHE A 20 -3.60 21.26 37.75
CA PHE A 20 -3.02 22.31 36.91
C PHE A 20 -1.60 21.97 36.42
N VAL A 21 -0.71 21.53 37.31
CA VAL A 21 0.67 21.13 36.94
C VAL A 21 0.63 19.98 35.96
N LEU A 22 -0.25 18.98 36.14
CA LEU A 22 -0.39 17.85 35.24
C LEU A 22 -0.91 18.28 33.86
N ARG A 23 -1.91 19.13 33.81
CA ARG A 23 -2.42 19.71 32.55
C ARG A 23 -1.34 20.52 31.84
N GLN A 24 -0.56 21.33 32.56
CA GLN A 24 0.57 22.07 32.00
C GLN A 24 1.64 21.12 31.43
N PHE A 25 1.92 20.01 32.12
CA PHE A 25 2.84 19.01 31.63
C PHE A 25 2.32 18.36 30.34
N LEU A 26 1.07 17.88 30.33
CA LEU A 26 0.45 17.26 29.16
C LEU A 26 0.35 18.22 27.98
N GLY A 27 -0.02 19.48 28.22
CA GLY A 27 -0.14 20.48 27.16
C GLY A 27 1.20 20.94 26.54
N ARG A 28 2.33 20.70 27.23
CA ARG A 28 3.69 21.00 26.71
C ARG A 28 4.30 19.85 25.91
N HIS A 29 3.69 18.66 25.97
CA HIS A 29 4.22 17.46 25.37
C HIS A 29 3.27 16.95 24.28
N ALA A 30 3.83 16.59 23.13
CA ALA A 30 3.08 15.96 22.05
C ALA A 30 3.24 14.44 22.14
N PHE A 31 2.17 13.69 21.90
CA PHE A 31 2.13 12.22 21.93
C PHE A 31 1.69 11.67 20.57
N ILE A 32 0.43 11.87 20.23
CA ILE A 32 -0.13 11.53 18.93
C ILE A 32 -0.95 12.72 18.44
N THR A 33 -0.80 13.08 17.17
CA THR A 33 -1.59 14.14 16.55
C THR A 33 -1.84 13.80 15.07
N LEU A 34 -2.63 14.62 14.40
CA LEU A 34 -2.85 14.54 12.96
C LEU A 34 -1.91 15.51 12.24
N GLY A 35 -1.46 15.08 11.06
CA GLY A 35 -0.65 15.94 10.21
C GLY A 35 -0.98 15.76 8.75
N GLN A 36 -0.76 16.83 7.98
CA GLN A 36 -0.88 16.81 6.54
C GLN A 36 0.52 16.76 5.91
N VAL A 37 0.71 15.80 5.00
CA VAL A 37 1.94 15.66 4.23
C VAL A 37 2.11 16.86 3.30
N VAL A 38 3.18 17.60 3.47
CA VAL A 38 3.57 18.73 2.59
C VAL A 38 4.39 18.22 1.41
N LYS A 39 5.31 17.27 1.68
CA LYS A 39 6.18 16.67 0.67
C LYS A 39 6.54 15.23 1.06
N ALA A 40 6.45 14.32 0.10
CA ALA A 40 6.93 12.94 0.25
C ALA A 40 8.35 12.80 -0.32
N LYS A 41 9.19 11.99 0.36
CA LYS A 41 10.62 11.79 0.05
C LYS A 41 11.00 10.29 0.16
N GLY A 42 10.19 9.41 -0.41
CA GLY A 42 10.42 7.96 -0.33
C GLY A 42 10.15 7.40 1.06
N GLU A 43 11.17 7.27 1.91
CA GLU A 43 11.07 6.72 3.28
C GLU A 43 10.72 7.76 4.34
N SER A 44 10.62 9.03 3.98
CA SER A 44 10.28 10.12 4.89
C SER A 44 9.31 11.10 4.25
N VAL A 45 8.67 11.90 5.09
CA VAL A 45 7.79 13.00 4.69
C VAL A 45 8.17 14.29 5.40
N ASP A 46 7.88 15.42 4.75
CA ASP A 46 7.75 16.70 5.41
C ASP A 46 6.27 16.88 5.73
N ILE A 47 5.92 17.10 7.01
CA ILE A 47 4.54 17.07 7.47
C ILE A 47 4.24 18.28 8.37
N ARG A 48 3.05 18.83 8.26
CA ARG A 48 2.57 19.91 9.12
C ARG A 48 1.50 19.36 10.09
N PRO A 49 1.66 19.51 11.41
CA PRO A 49 0.60 19.20 12.35
C PRO A 49 -0.65 20.03 12.05
N MET A 50 -1.82 19.40 12.09
CA MET A 50 -3.09 20.03 11.73
C MET A 50 -3.84 20.61 12.94
N VAL A 51 -3.67 20.00 14.10
CA VAL A 51 -4.29 20.52 15.34
C VAL A 51 -3.47 21.73 15.78
N MET A 52 -4.05 22.91 15.67
CA MET A 52 -3.38 24.16 16.02
C MET A 52 -3.29 24.34 17.53
N SER A 53 -2.25 25.00 17.98
CA SER A 53 -2.18 25.53 19.35
C SER A 53 -3.05 26.77 19.51
N VAL A 54 -3.40 27.10 20.74
CA VAL A 54 -4.21 28.28 21.08
C VAL A 54 -3.35 29.28 21.84
N ALA A 55 -3.30 30.52 21.39
CA ALA A 55 -2.63 31.61 22.08
C ALA A 55 -3.42 32.03 23.34
N GLY A 56 -2.78 32.82 24.21
CA GLY A 56 -3.43 33.29 25.44
C GLY A 56 -4.64 34.18 25.24
N ASP A 57 -4.80 34.78 24.06
CA ASP A 57 -5.96 35.59 23.64
C ASP A 57 -7.04 34.75 22.90
N GLY A 58 -6.86 33.42 22.81
CA GLY A 58 -7.75 32.51 22.09
C GLY A 58 -7.49 32.41 20.58
N SER A 59 -6.50 33.12 20.04
CA SER A 59 -6.19 33.03 18.61
C SER A 59 -5.48 31.72 18.26
N PRO A 60 -5.70 31.16 17.04
CA PRO A 60 -5.05 29.92 16.62
C PRO A 60 -3.58 30.16 16.25
N ILE A 61 -2.71 29.25 16.67
CA ILE A 61 -1.29 29.22 16.30
C ILE A 61 -1.04 27.97 15.45
N SER A 62 -0.67 28.18 14.17
CA SER A 62 -0.28 27.08 13.27
C SER A 62 1.09 26.55 13.64
N HIS A 63 1.28 25.24 13.49
CA HIS A 63 2.58 24.62 13.64
C HIS A 63 3.42 24.76 12.36
N GLU A 64 4.73 24.84 12.55
CA GLU A 64 5.70 24.76 11.47
C GLU A 64 5.77 23.36 10.88
N VAL A 65 6.35 23.24 9.67
CA VAL A 65 6.58 21.97 9.01
C VAL A 65 7.68 21.20 9.75
N ILE A 66 7.41 19.93 10.03
CA ILE A 66 8.40 18.99 10.55
C ILE A 66 9.03 18.28 9.36
N TYR A 67 10.34 18.35 9.24
CA TYR A 67 11.07 17.82 8.08
C TYR A 67 11.62 16.41 8.35
N ASN A 68 11.67 15.59 7.27
CA ASN A 68 12.31 14.28 7.28
C ASN A 68 11.74 13.33 8.37
N VAL A 69 10.43 13.33 8.53
CA VAL A 69 9.70 12.42 9.43
C VAL A 69 9.69 11.03 8.79
N PRO A 70 10.22 9.99 9.45
CA PRO A 70 10.20 8.64 8.92
C PRO A 70 8.78 8.11 8.75
N VAL A 71 8.55 7.39 7.66
CA VAL A 71 7.26 6.73 7.38
C VAL A 71 7.30 5.31 7.92
N TRP A 72 6.33 4.99 8.77
CA TRP A 72 6.11 3.61 9.20
C TRP A 72 5.60 2.75 8.04
N ARG A 73 6.00 1.50 8.01
CA ARG A 73 5.54 0.48 7.04
C ARG A 73 5.13 -0.78 7.76
N LEU A 74 4.14 -1.47 7.22
CA LEU A 74 3.87 -2.86 7.61
C LEU A 74 4.98 -3.73 7.02
N GLN A 75 6.01 -3.98 7.82
CA GLN A 75 7.22 -4.65 7.39
C GLN A 75 7.69 -5.69 8.42
N GLY A 76 8.17 -6.84 7.92
CA GLY A 76 8.84 -7.87 8.70
C GLY A 76 9.99 -8.49 7.91
N GLY A 77 11.21 -8.46 8.45
CA GLY A 77 12.40 -8.88 7.74
C GLY A 77 12.59 -8.13 6.42
N GLN A 78 12.60 -8.85 5.30
CA GLN A 78 12.76 -8.31 3.95
C GLN A 78 11.42 -8.10 3.22
N SER A 79 10.29 -8.36 3.86
CA SER A 79 8.95 -8.27 3.27
C SER A 79 8.19 -7.07 3.79
N ALA A 80 7.49 -6.32 2.92
CA ALA A 80 6.72 -5.14 3.29
C ALA A 80 5.51 -4.92 2.39
N VAL A 81 4.50 -4.24 2.95
CA VAL A 81 3.45 -3.57 2.17
C VAL A 81 3.86 -2.10 2.03
N ILE A 82 4.05 -1.67 0.79
CA ILE A 82 4.56 -0.32 0.49
C ILE A 82 3.43 0.52 -0.09
N MET A 83 2.99 1.51 0.68
CA MET A 83 2.01 2.52 0.27
C MET A 83 2.65 3.90 0.46
N PRO A 84 3.31 4.46 -0.58
CA PRO A 84 4.00 5.72 -0.45
C PRO A 84 3.01 6.88 -0.22
N PRO A 85 3.21 7.70 0.83
CA PRO A 85 2.39 8.89 1.06
C PRO A 85 2.52 9.89 -0.09
N LYS A 86 1.48 10.70 -0.28
CA LYS A 86 1.46 11.80 -1.26
C LYS A 86 1.28 13.14 -0.55
N ALA A 87 1.71 14.21 -1.19
CA ALA A 87 1.41 15.56 -0.71
C ALA A 87 -0.12 15.76 -0.64
N GLY A 88 -0.59 16.29 0.48
CA GLY A 88 -2.00 16.44 0.78
C GLY A 88 -2.60 15.33 1.66
N ASP A 89 -1.96 14.16 1.76
CA ASP A 89 -2.44 13.07 2.63
C ASP A 89 -2.46 13.51 4.08
N ILE A 90 -3.53 13.13 4.76
CA ILE A 90 -3.69 13.33 6.21
C ILE A 90 -3.38 12.00 6.89
N GLY A 91 -2.63 12.04 7.99
CA GLY A 91 -2.29 10.83 8.72
C GLY A 91 -1.90 11.08 10.17
N PHE A 92 -1.73 9.99 10.90
CA PHE A 92 -1.27 10.04 12.28
C PHE A 92 0.23 10.34 12.37
N ILE A 93 0.59 11.20 13.30
CA ILE A 93 1.96 11.47 13.75
C ILE A 93 2.09 10.95 15.17
N ALA A 94 2.93 9.94 15.39
CA ALA A 94 3.34 9.49 16.72
C ALA A 94 4.63 10.18 17.11
N ILE A 95 4.74 10.61 18.36
CA ILE A 95 5.89 11.34 18.87
C ILE A 95 6.64 10.44 19.83
N CYS A 96 7.93 10.21 19.58
CA CYS A 96 8.77 9.43 20.46
C CYS A 96 9.03 10.19 21.78
N ASP A 97 9.14 9.44 22.87
CA ASP A 97 9.36 10.00 24.23
C ASP A 97 10.73 10.66 24.39
N ARG A 98 11.72 10.28 23.57
CA ARG A 98 13.09 10.78 23.58
C ARG A 98 13.55 11.19 22.20
N ASP A 99 14.67 11.92 22.16
CA ASP A 99 15.37 12.29 20.95
C ASP A 99 15.86 11.05 20.17
N ILE A 100 15.28 10.80 19.00
CA ILE A 100 15.62 9.67 18.13
C ILE A 100 16.64 10.01 17.05
N SER A 101 17.23 11.20 17.04
CA SER A 101 18.13 11.66 15.97
C SER A 101 19.31 10.73 15.72
N ALA A 102 19.96 10.24 16.80
CA ALA A 102 21.07 9.31 16.70
C ALA A 102 20.66 7.95 16.14
N VAL A 103 19.51 7.40 16.57
CA VAL A 103 18.96 6.14 16.04
C VAL A 103 18.54 6.29 14.57
N LYS A 104 17.95 7.42 14.19
CA LYS A 104 17.62 7.72 12.77
C LYS A 104 18.88 7.72 11.89
N ALA A 105 19.97 8.26 12.38
CA ALA A 105 21.22 8.36 11.62
C ALA A 105 21.98 7.03 11.52
N THR A 106 22.05 6.27 12.62
CA THR A 106 22.90 5.08 12.71
C THR A 106 22.15 3.76 12.48
N ARG A 107 20.83 3.74 12.72
CA ARG A 107 19.98 2.53 12.77
C ARG A 107 20.49 1.49 13.79
N GLN A 108 21.16 1.96 14.83
CA GLN A 108 21.72 1.17 15.93
C GLN A 108 21.25 1.73 17.26
N PRO A 109 21.30 0.92 18.35
CA PRO A 109 21.09 1.44 19.69
C PRO A 109 22.03 2.62 19.98
N ALA A 110 21.47 3.75 20.39
CA ALA A 110 22.22 4.98 20.65
C ALA A 110 21.62 5.75 21.81
N MET A 111 22.45 6.53 22.50
CA MET A 111 21.98 7.50 23.48
C MET A 111 21.16 8.60 22.80
N PRO A 112 20.15 9.19 23.48
CA PRO A 112 19.43 10.34 22.96
C PRO A 112 20.39 11.47 22.59
N GLY A 113 20.19 12.11 21.42
CA GLY A 113 21.05 13.19 20.96
C GLY A 113 20.96 14.48 21.81
N SER A 114 19.86 14.63 22.56
CA SER A 114 19.61 15.75 23.48
C SER A 114 18.71 15.31 24.64
N LYS A 115 18.42 16.25 25.57
CA LYS A 115 17.50 16.03 26.70
C LYS A 115 16.02 16.29 26.37
N ARG A 116 15.69 16.58 25.11
CA ARG A 116 14.29 16.85 24.74
C ARG A 116 13.44 15.57 24.87
N THR A 117 12.19 15.77 25.25
CA THR A 117 11.19 14.70 25.40
C THR A 117 9.90 15.11 24.70
N HIS A 118 9.19 14.12 24.12
CA HIS A 118 7.89 14.31 23.45
C HIS A 118 7.87 15.51 22.50
N SER A 119 8.94 15.66 21.72
CA SER A 119 9.13 16.78 20.79
C SER A 119 8.59 16.40 19.41
N LEU A 120 7.89 17.30 18.76
CA LEU A 120 7.44 17.15 17.36
C LEU A 120 8.59 16.80 16.39
N SER A 121 9.84 17.18 16.71
CA SER A 121 11.03 16.79 15.93
C SER A 121 11.33 15.28 15.94
N ASP A 122 10.78 14.56 16.92
CA ASP A 122 10.94 13.12 17.08
C ASP A 122 9.69 12.34 16.62
N ALA A 123 9.05 12.85 15.59
CA ALA A 123 7.84 12.33 14.99
C ALA A 123 8.10 11.12 14.07
N LEU A 124 7.11 10.22 14.01
CA LEU A 124 6.96 9.13 13.04
C LEU A 124 5.61 9.27 12.36
N TYR A 125 5.55 9.13 11.05
CA TYR A 125 4.29 9.09 10.29
C TYR A 125 3.77 7.65 10.20
N LEU A 126 2.61 7.38 10.77
CA LEU A 126 2.06 6.03 10.88
C LEU A 126 1.14 5.62 9.73
N GLY A 127 0.74 6.54 8.88
CA GLY A 127 -0.14 6.26 7.75
C GLY A 127 -1.38 7.13 7.69
N GLY A 128 -2.15 6.94 6.62
CA GLY A 128 -3.29 7.77 6.27
C GLY A 128 -4.52 7.56 7.15
N VAL A 129 -5.22 8.67 7.44
CA VAL A 129 -6.53 8.71 8.08
C VAL A 129 -7.29 9.94 7.54
N LEU A 130 -8.60 9.89 7.50
CA LEU A 130 -9.47 10.99 7.02
C LEU A 130 -9.22 11.41 5.55
N ASN A 131 -8.60 10.56 4.77
CA ASN A 131 -8.46 10.76 3.33
C ASN A 131 -9.72 10.32 2.59
N GLY A 132 -9.86 10.73 1.33
CA GLY A 132 -10.95 10.28 0.48
C GLY A 132 -10.90 8.77 0.17
N PRO A 133 -11.96 8.19 -0.43
CA PRO A 133 -12.00 6.77 -0.77
C PRO A 133 -10.88 6.42 -1.76
N PRO A 134 -10.16 5.29 -1.55
CA PRO A 134 -9.11 4.86 -2.47
C PRO A 134 -9.70 4.36 -3.79
N VAL A 135 -9.01 4.60 -4.90
CA VAL A 135 -9.37 4.08 -6.23
C VAL A 135 -8.65 2.78 -6.58
N GLN A 136 -7.56 2.47 -5.87
CA GLN A 136 -6.88 1.17 -5.95
C GLN A 136 -6.69 0.62 -4.54
N PHE A 137 -7.06 -0.65 -4.35
CA PHE A 137 -7.09 -1.24 -3.01
C PHE A 137 -7.12 -2.77 -3.04
N VAL A 138 -6.81 -3.36 -1.91
CA VAL A 138 -7.13 -4.76 -1.58
C VAL A 138 -8.17 -4.72 -0.47
N GLU A 139 -9.33 -5.31 -0.73
CA GLU A 139 -10.45 -5.38 0.21
C GLU A 139 -10.74 -6.83 0.60
N PHE A 140 -10.79 -7.10 1.89
CA PHE A 140 -11.27 -8.36 2.44
C PHE A 140 -12.75 -8.20 2.80
N ALA A 141 -13.63 -8.51 1.83
CA ALA A 141 -15.07 -8.53 2.04
C ALA A 141 -15.52 -9.87 2.64
N GLU A 142 -16.80 -9.96 3.06
CA GLU A 142 -17.33 -11.11 3.81
C GLU A 142 -17.07 -12.48 3.15
N GLN A 143 -17.17 -12.57 1.82
CA GLN A 143 -17.01 -13.85 1.10
C GLN A 143 -16.04 -13.77 -0.08
N LYS A 144 -15.24 -12.69 -0.20
CA LYS A 144 -14.32 -12.51 -1.30
C LYS A 144 -13.19 -11.56 -0.94
N ILE A 145 -12.10 -11.65 -1.68
CA ILE A 145 -11.04 -10.66 -1.70
C ILE A 145 -11.10 -9.94 -3.05
N ASN A 146 -11.22 -8.61 -3.02
CA ASN A 146 -11.15 -7.77 -4.20
C ASN A 146 -9.75 -7.15 -4.30
N ILE A 147 -9.10 -7.31 -5.44
CA ILE A 147 -7.89 -6.57 -5.80
C ILE A 147 -8.27 -5.65 -6.96
N VAL A 148 -8.31 -4.36 -6.71
CA VAL A 148 -8.81 -3.36 -7.66
C VAL A 148 -7.73 -2.35 -7.99
N SER A 149 -7.50 -2.14 -9.28
CA SER A 149 -6.66 -1.05 -9.80
C SER A 149 -7.27 -0.54 -11.11
N PRO A 150 -7.42 0.79 -11.30
CA PRO A 150 -7.85 1.35 -12.58
C PRO A 150 -6.71 1.38 -13.62
N TRP A 151 -5.50 0.97 -13.24
CA TRP A 151 -4.31 0.97 -14.12
C TRP A 151 -3.89 -0.47 -14.43
N GLU A 152 -2.93 -0.99 -13.72
CA GLU A 152 -2.32 -2.29 -13.96
C GLU A 152 -2.16 -3.06 -12.65
N ILE A 153 -2.22 -4.39 -12.72
CA ILE A 153 -1.84 -5.30 -11.65
C ILE A 153 -0.75 -6.19 -12.21
N GLN A 154 0.45 -6.13 -11.61
CA GLN A 154 1.59 -6.96 -11.97
C GLN A 154 1.83 -8.03 -10.90
N LEU A 155 1.97 -9.28 -11.33
CA LEU A 155 2.45 -10.39 -10.53
C LEU A 155 3.82 -10.78 -11.06
N ASN A 156 4.87 -10.55 -10.28
CA ASN A 156 6.25 -10.85 -10.68
C ASN A 156 6.88 -11.79 -9.65
N ALA A 157 7.05 -13.04 -10.03
CA ALA A 157 7.65 -14.08 -9.21
C ALA A 157 8.28 -15.13 -10.12
N PRO A 158 9.26 -15.93 -9.65
CA PRO A 158 9.74 -17.09 -10.38
C PRO A 158 8.61 -18.06 -10.74
N ASP A 159 7.68 -18.31 -9.80
CA ASP A 159 6.54 -19.21 -9.97
C ASP A 159 5.25 -18.56 -9.43
N VAL A 160 4.15 -18.75 -10.15
CA VAL A 160 2.81 -18.32 -9.73
C VAL A 160 1.86 -19.50 -9.80
N GLY A 161 1.37 -19.96 -8.67
CA GLY A 161 0.38 -21.04 -8.56
C GLY A 161 -1.02 -20.48 -8.30
N VAL A 162 -2.01 -20.97 -9.07
CA VAL A 162 -3.44 -20.69 -8.83
C VAL A 162 -4.16 -22.03 -8.70
N SER A 163 -4.79 -22.28 -7.56
CA SER A 163 -5.51 -23.52 -7.30
C SER A 163 -6.87 -23.25 -6.65
N GLY A 164 -7.87 -24.08 -6.95
CA GLY A 164 -9.21 -23.97 -6.39
C GLY A 164 -10.08 -25.15 -6.77
N THR A 165 -11.22 -25.27 -6.10
CA THR A 165 -12.22 -26.34 -6.36
C THR A 165 -13.38 -25.89 -7.26
N GLY A 166 -13.41 -24.63 -7.64
CA GLY A 166 -14.42 -24.04 -8.50
C GLY A 166 -13.90 -23.76 -9.91
N SER A 167 -14.17 -22.58 -10.45
CA SER A 167 -13.74 -22.15 -11.77
C SER A 167 -12.72 -21.04 -11.69
N PHE A 168 -11.77 -21.02 -12.61
CA PHE A 168 -10.90 -19.89 -12.88
C PHE A 168 -11.36 -19.20 -14.17
N THR A 169 -11.83 -17.96 -14.07
CA THR A 169 -12.39 -17.21 -15.20
C THR A 169 -11.51 -16.01 -15.52
N VAL A 170 -11.14 -15.87 -16.80
CA VAL A 170 -10.33 -14.76 -17.32
C VAL A 170 -11.10 -14.04 -18.43
N ASN A 171 -11.44 -12.77 -18.22
CA ASN A 171 -12.21 -11.93 -19.16
C ASN A 171 -11.37 -10.75 -19.62
N PHE A 172 -10.58 -10.93 -20.69
CA PHE A 172 -9.80 -9.87 -21.32
C PHE A 172 -10.06 -9.88 -22.84
N PRO A 173 -10.01 -8.71 -23.51
CA PRO A 173 -10.08 -8.65 -24.98
C PRO A 173 -8.95 -9.43 -25.66
N LYS A 174 -7.81 -9.58 -25.01
CA LYS A 174 -6.65 -10.36 -25.47
C LYS A 174 -5.98 -11.04 -24.29
N ILE A 175 -5.70 -12.34 -24.44
CA ILE A 175 -4.88 -13.12 -23.52
C ILE A 175 -3.65 -13.59 -24.33
N ALA A 176 -2.44 -13.31 -23.82
CA ALA A 176 -1.20 -13.79 -24.40
C ALA A 176 -0.52 -14.74 -23.41
N LEU A 177 -0.27 -15.97 -23.83
CA LEU A 177 0.48 -16.97 -23.07
C LEU A 177 1.81 -17.17 -23.83
N ASN A 178 2.90 -16.61 -23.28
CA ASN A 178 4.20 -16.64 -23.91
C ASN A 178 5.08 -17.76 -23.30
N GLY A 179 4.85 -18.98 -23.73
CA GLY A 179 5.53 -20.15 -23.24
C GLY A 179 4.80 -21.42 -23.63
N GLU A 180 5.35 -22.56 -23.26
CA GLU A 180 4.67 -23.84 -23.41
C GLU A 180 3.40 -23.85 -22.53
N THR A 181 2.29 -24.31 -23.09
CA THR A 181 0.99 -24.37 -22.39
C THR A 181 0.48 -25.79 -22.45
N GLU A 182 0.28 -26.39 -21.29
CA GLU A 182 -0.29 -27.72 -21.15
C GLU A 182 -1.76 -27.62 -20.66
N VAL A 183 -2.66 -28.37 -21.31
CA VAL A 183 -4.05 -28.56 -20.88
C VAL A 183 -4.26 -30.05 -20.70
N SER A 184 -4.37 -30.50 -19.43
CA SER A 184 -4.41 -31.90 -19.07
C SER A 184 -5.78 -32.59 -19.37
N GLU A 185 -6.84 -31.79 -19.54
CA GLU A 185 -8.19 -32.35 -19.83
C GLU A 185 -8.72 -31.82 -21.15
N GLY A 186 -9.94 -31.28 -21.19
CA GLY A 186 -10.57 -30.80 -22.41
C GLY A 186 -10.18 -29.38 -22.80
N PHE A 187 -9.93 -29.15 -24.08
CA PHE A 187 -9.77 -27.83 -24.65
C PHE A 187 -10.89 -27.55 -25.66
N THR A 188 -11.62 -26.46 -25.49
CA THR A 188 -12.67 -26.03 -26.42
C THR A 188 -12.42 -24.62 -26.92
N ALA A 189 -12.23 -24.46 -28.24
CA ALA A 189 -12.18 -23.17 -28.90
C ALA A 189 -13.49 -22.90 -29.65
N LYS A 190 -14.23 -21.85 -29.27
CA LYS A 190 -15.47 -21.46 -30.01
C LYS A 190 -15.19 -20.64 -31.24
N GLY A 191 -14.00 -20.11 -31.39
CA GLY A 191 -13.53 -19.35 -32.54
C GLY A 191 -12.57 -20.14 -33.40
N LYS A 192 -12.03 -19.51 -34.44
CA LYS A 192 -10.99 -20.11 -35.30
C LYS A 192 -9.71 -20.32 -34.44
N ALA A 193 -9.16 -21.55 -34.47
CA ALA A 193 -7.81 -21.82 -34.02
C ALA A 193 -6.85 -21.66 -35.20
N ASP A 194 -5.80 -20.86 -35.04
CA ASP A 194 -4.71 -20.72 -36.00
C ASP A 194 -3.47 -21.40 -35.38
N LEU A 195 -3.06 -22.53 -36.01
CA LEU A 195 -1.96 -23.36 -35.58
C LEU A 195 -0.84 -23.28 -36.63
N SER A 196 -0.24 -22.10 -36.78
CA SER A 196 0.72 -21.79 -37.85
C SER A 196 1.98 -22.66 -37.85
N ALA A 197 2.34 -23.22 -36.69
CA ALA A 197 3.47 -24.16 -36.57
C ALA A 197 3.08 -25.65 -36.77
N GLY A 198 1.82 -25.95 -37.13
CA GLY A 198 1.31 -27.31 -37.30
C GLY A 198 0.50 -27.82 -36.11
N ALA A 199 0.00 -29.03 -36.23
CA ALA A 199 -0.74 -29.74 -35.19
C ALA A 199 -0.56 -31.24 -35.33
N THR A 200 -0.23 -31.92 -34.21
CA THR A 200 -0.23 -33.38 -34.14
C THR A 200 -1.51 -33.85 -33.46
N ILE A 201 -2.33 -34.62 -34.13
CA ILE A 201 -3.64 -35.11 -33.68
C ILE A 201 -3.61 -36.65 -33.67
N GLY A 202 -3.74 -37.28 -32.48
CA GLY A 202 -3.70 -38.73 -32.38
C GLY A 202 -2.36 -39.36 -32.86
N GLY A 203 -1.26 -38.63 -32.74
CA GLY A 203 0.06 -39.05 -33.23
C GLY A 203 0.30 -38.80 -34.72
N ILE A 204 -0.64 -38.17 -35.42
CA ILE A 204 -0.52 -37.86 -36.87
C ILE A 204 -0.22 -36.38 -37.03
N GLU A 205 0.89 -36.03 -37.67
CA GLU A 205 1.24 -34.67 -38.04
C GLU A 205 0.27 -34.16 -39.13
N PHE A 206 -0.61 -33.19 -38.77
CA PHE A 206 -1.73 -32.79 -39.60
C PHE A 206 -1.30 -32.10 -40.91
N GLY A 207 -0.20 -31.38 -40.93
CA GLY A 207 0.32 -30.64 -42.09
C GLY A 207 0.95 -31.54 -43.16
N GLU A 208 1.41 -32.75 -42.79
CA GLU A 208 2.20 -33.64 -43.68
C GLU A 208 1.56 -35.00 -43.90
N HIS A 209 0.36 -35.28 -43.32
CA HIS A 209 -0.26 -36.60 -43.48
C HIS A 209 -0.77 -36.82 -44.90
N VAL A 210 -0.64 -38.07 -45.34
CA VAL A 210 -1.08 -38.53 -46.67
C VAL A 210 -2.11 -39.65 -46.54
N HIS A 211 -3.02 -39.73 -47.50
CA HIS A 211 -3.98 -40.82 -47.61
C HIS A 211 -3.51 -41.84 -48.64
N GLY A 212 -3.37 -43.10 -48.24
CA GLY A 212 -3.11 -44.19 -49.16
C GLY A 212 -4.36 -44.65 -49.92
N GLY A 213 -4.15 -45.31 -51.08
CA GLY A 213 -5.28 -45.92 -51.84
C GLY A 213 -6.06 -44.92 -52.72
N VAL A 214 -5.60 -43.70 -52.93
CA VAL A 214 -6.22 -42.71 -53.81
C VAL A 214 -5.48 -42.68 -55.16
N GLN A 215 -6.26 -42.62 -56.27
CA GLN A 215 -5.66 -42.35 -57.58
C GLN A 215 -5.40 -40.86 -57.75
N SER A 216 -4.24 -40.50 -58.31
CA SER A 216 -3.97 -39.09 -58.60
C SER A 216 -4.89 -38.60 -59.73
N GLY A 217 -5.48 -37.41 -59.54
CA GLY A 217 -6.41 -36.78 -60.48
C GLY A 217 -6.52 -35.28 -60.20
N SER A 218 -7.16 -34.55 -61.17
CA SER A 218 -7.37 -33.09 -61.04
C SER A 218 -8.58 -32.71 -60.20
N SER A 219 -9.38 -33.68 -59.72
CA SER A 219 -10.57 -33.44 -58.91
C SER A 219 -10.24 -33.29 -57.44
N GLN A 220 -10.91 -32.37 -56.79
CA GLN A 220 -10.80 -32.16 -55.33
C GLN A 220 -11.95 -32.81 -54.58
N THR A 221 -11.74 -33.26 -53.39
CA THR A 221 -12.82 -33.71 -52.49
C THR A 221 -13.67 -32.54 -52.02
N ASN A 222 -14.92 -32.78 -51.66
CA ASN A 222 -15.75 -31.80 -50.96
C ASN A 222 -15.17 -31.46 -49.60
N LYS A 223 -15.53 -30.28 -49.08
CA LYS A 223 -15.17 -29.88 -47.72
C LYS A 223 -15.70 -30.91 -46.72
N PRO A 224 -14.97 -31.16 -45.60
CA PRO A 224 -15.53 -31.95 -44.50
C PRO A 224 -16.88 -31.38 -44.03
N GLN A 225 -17.85 -32.24 -43.78
CA GLN A 225 -19.16 -31.87 -43.21
C GLN A 225 -19.11 -31.90 -41.69
#